data_32a587da29fcd38909c2d43becb4451b
#
_entry.id   32a587da29fcd38909c2d43becb4451b
#
_cell.length_a   1.000
_cell.length_b   1.000
_cell.length_c   1.000
_cell.angle_alpha   90.00
_cell.angle_beta   90.00
_cell.angle_gamma   90.00
#
_symmetry.space_group_name_H-M   'P 1'
#
loop_
_entity.id
_entity.type
_entity.pdbx_description
1 polymer ?
#
loop_
_entity_poly.entity_id
_entity_poly.type
_entity_poly.pdbx_seq_one_letter_code
_entity_poly.pdbx_strand_id
1 'polypeptide(L)'
;MRYHIDTIPIWDAAKKEDECLLCGLERRTELGEAERYLGASVMEPDVRIRVNQKGFCRRHHGMLFTMSNRLGHALMLESHMIENRERLQKVWNEVEKAGKQLEASGLGDKLNGRSKAAREAVVQEARKIQEMANTCVMCETIEDNMQRYLHTFFHLYKNDGEFHRKFLEGKGLCIPHTGQLMEVAAEELNTRELGQFVQELAKLERENLDRIQEDISWFIKKFDYRFEKEDWRNSKDAVERTVNKTRGWCVGKEPNE
;
A
#
# COMPACT_ATOMS: atom_id res chain seq x y z
N MET A 1 -25.17 -9.02 10.83
CA MET A 1 -24.53 -8.09 11.80
C MET A 1 -23.01 -7.98 11.67
N ARG A 2 -22.41 -8.63 10.69
CA ARG A 2 -20.94 -8.65 10.50
C ARG A 2 -20.36 -7.33 9.94
N TYR A 3 -21.18 -6.49 9.33
CA TYR A 3 -20.74 -5.29 8.59
C TYR A 3 -21.03 -3.95 9.28
N HIS A 4 -21.75 -3.92 10.39
CA HIS A 4 -22.25 -2.65 10.95
C HIS A 4 -21.15 -1.69 11.42
N ILE A 5 -20.03 -2.20 11.93
CA ILE A 5 -18.93 -1.36 12.42
C ILE A 5 -18.06 -0.85 11.27
N ASP A 6 -17.82 -1.70 10.27
CA ASP A 6 -16.96 -1.36 9.13
C ASP A 6 -17.64 -0.43 8.10
N THR A 7 -18.97 -0.26 8.16
CA THR A 7 -19.69 0.67 7.26
C THR A 7 -19.42 2.13 7.58
N ILE A 8 -19.19 2.47 8.85
CA ILE A 8 -18.95 3.86 9.30
C ILE A 8 -17.71 4.46 8.63
N PRO A 9 -16.52 3.82 8.66
CA PRO A 9 -15.34 4.36 7.99
C PRO A 9 -15.53 4.61 6.49
N ILE A 10 -16.25 3.72 5.80
CA ILE A 10 -16.50 3.84 4.37
C ILE A 10 -17.43 5.02 4.07
N TRP A 11 -18.50 5.17 4.85
CA TRP A 11 -19.38 6.32 4.76
C TRP A 11 -18.66 7.64 5.07
N ASP A 12 -17.80 7.66 6.10
CA ASP A 12 -17.02 8.83 6.45
C ASP A 12 -16.09 9.23 5.30
N ALA A 13 -15.42 8.25 4.67
CA ALA A 13 -14.56 8.50 3.53
C ALA A 13 -15.36 8.99 2.30
N ALA A 14 -16.54 8.42 2.03
CA ALA A 14 -17.38 8.86 0.92
C ALA A 14 -17.92 10.30 1.08
N LYS A 15 -18.08 10.77 2.32
CA LYS A 15 -18.52 12.14 2.62
C LYS A 15 -17.41 13.19 2.47
N LYS A 16 -16.13 12.79 2.54
CA LYS A 16 -14.98 13.72 2.45
C LYS A 16 -14.72 14.25 1.04
N GLU A 17 -15.27 13.62 0.02
CA GLU A 17 -15.11 14.03 -1.39
C GLU A 17 -13.66 14.09 -1.87
N ASP A 18 -12.81 13.24 -1.29
CA ASP A 18 -11.44 13.03 -1.76
C ASP A 18 -11.42 12.47 -3.19
N GLU A 19 -10.29 12.61 -3.89
CA GLU A 19 -10.11 12.07 -5.26
C GLU A 19 -10.20 10.52 -5.31
N CYS A 20 -10.04 9.85 -4.15
CA CYS A 20 -10.21 8.41 -4.00
C CYS A 20 -10.57 8.08 -2.55
N LEU A 21 -11.79 7.62 -2.31
CA LEU A 21 -12.23 7.25 -0.95
C LEU A 21 -11.40 6.13 -0.33
N LEU A 22 -10.90 5.19 -1.15
CA LEU A 22 -10.06 4.08 -0.68
C LEU A 22 -8.67 4.55 -0.24
N CYS A 23 -8.10 5.57 -0.88
CA CYS A 23 -6.87 6.22 -0.38
C CYS A 23 -7.09 6.84 1.00
N GLY A 24 -8.25 7.43 1.25
CA GLY A 24 -8.61 7.96 2.57
C GLY A 24 -8.68 6.87 3.63
N LEU A 25 -9.27 5.72 3.32
CA LEU A 25 -9.35 4.56 4.21
C LEU A 25 -7.97 3.95 4.47
N GLU A 26 -7.16 3.76 3.43
CA GLU A 26 -5.79 3.26 3.53
C GLU A 26 -4.95 4.17 4.43
N ARG A 27 -4.98 5.49 4.18
CA ARG A 27 -4.21 6.46 4.96
C ARG A 27 -4.66 6.53 6.42
N ARG A 28 -5.95 6.51 6.68
CA ARG A 28 -6.49 6.45 8.06
C ARG A 28 -6.00 5.22 8.81
N THR A 29 -6.01 4.07 8.13
CA THR A 29 -5.50 2.82 8.70
C THR A 29 -4.01 2.90 8.96
N GLU A 30 -3.22 3.42 8.02
CA GLU A 30 -1.77 3.59 8.14
C GLU A 30 -1.39 4.48 9.33
N LEU A 31 -2.07 5.63 9.49
CA LEU A 31 -1.87 6.53 10.63
C LEU A 31 -2.22 5.88 11.97
N GLY A 32 -3.39 5.24 12.05
CA GLY A 32 -3.81 4.54 13.26
C GLY A 32 -2.86 3.41 13.67
N GLU A 33 -2.34 2.65 12.69
CA GLU A 33 -1.34 1.62 12.96
C GLU A 33 0.00 2.22 13.43
N ALA A 34 0.45 3.32 12.83
CA ALA A 34 1.68 3.99 13.25
C ALA A 34 1.57 4.51 14.69
N GLU A 35 0.45 5.15 15.04
CA GLU A 35 0.17 5.58 16.41
C GLU A 35 0.09 4.39 17.38
N ARG A 36 -0.53 3.29 16.98
CA ARG A 36 -0.61 2.07 17.77
C ARG A 36 0.77 1.48 18.06
N TYR A 37 1.62 1.33 17.03
CA TYR A 37 2.96 0.78 17.18
C TYR A 37 3.88 1.66 18.04
N LEU A 38 3.74 2.98 17.99
CA LEU A 38 4.52 3.89 18.83
C LEU A 38 3.87 4.22 20.19
N GLY A 39 2.63 3.78 20.40
CA GLY A 39 1.87 3.95 21.63
C GLY A 39 1.94 2.75 22.58
N ALA A 40 0.76 2.29 23.01
CA ALA A 40 0.64 1.20 23.98
C ALA A 40 1.26 -0.13 23.50
N SER A 41 1.20 -0.40 22.22
CA SER A 41 1.67 -1.67 21.64
C SER A 41 3.19 -1.88 21.68
N VAL A 42 3.97 -0.84 21.98
CA VAL A 42 5.43 -0.99 22.22
C VAL A 42 5.75 -2.04 23.28
N MET A 43 4.89 -2.15 24.29
CA MET A 43 5.09 -3.06 25.44
C MET A 43 4.28 -4.36 25.36
N GLU A 44 3.46 -4.53 24.31
CA GLU A 44 2.63 -5.73 24.14
C GLU A 44 3.46 -6.90 23.58
N PRO A 45 3.53 -8.06 24.29
CA PRO A 45 4.36 -9.18 23.87
C PRO A 45 4.03 -9.71 22.46
N ASP A 46 2.75 -9.86 22.13
CA ASP A 46 2.30 -10.41 20.85
C ASP A 46 2.67 -9.47 19.69
N VAL A 47 2.56 -8.16 19.90
CA VAL A 47 2.98 -7.15 18.91
C VAL A 47 4.50 -7.20 18.72
N ARG A 48 5.25 -7.29 19.82
CA ARG A 48 6.72 -7.42 19.80
C ARG A 48 7.19 -8.65 19.04
N ILE A 49 6.56 -9.80 19.23
CA ILE A 49 6.87 -11.03 18.48
C ILE A 49 6.66 -10.82 16.99
N ARG A 50 5.52 -10.24 16.57
CA ARG A 50 5.24 -9.96 15.15
C ARG A 50 6.26 -8.97 14.56
N VAL A 51 6.57 -7.88 15.27
CA VAL A 51 7.57 -6.90 14.82
C VAL A 51 8.96 -7.54 14.73
N ASN A 52 9.36 -8.37 15.69
CA ASN A 52 10.64 -9.06 15.64
C ASN A 52 10.76 -9.99 14.43
N GLN A 53 9.66 -10.63 14.05
CA GLN A 53 9.63 -11.53 12.90
C GLN A 53 9.70 -10.80 11.55
N LYS A 54 8.99 -9.69 11.38
CA LYS A 54 8.72 -9.06 10.09
C LYS A 54 9.29 -7.65 9.94
N GLY A 55 9.46 -6.93 11.03
CA GLY A 55 9.90 -5.54 11.03
C GLY A 55 8.95 -4.60 10.33
N PHE A 56 9.49 -3.48 9.86
CA PHE A 56 8.80 -2.46 9.07
C PHE A 56 9.54 -2.24 7.74
N CYS A 57 8.81 -1.95 6.68
CA CYS A 57 9.42 -1.57 5.40
C CYS A 57 10.02 -0.16 5.46
N ARG A 58 10.79 0.20 4.44
CA ARG A 58 11.44 1.52 4.33
C ARG A 58 10.46 2.69 4.49
N ARG A 59 9.25 2.60 3.88
CA ARG A 59 8.22 3.64 3.98
C ARG A 59 7.78 3.81 5.43
N HIS A 60 7.41 2.70 6.09
CA HIS A 60 6.90 2.75 7.46
C HIS A 60 7.97 3.07 8.49
N HIS A 61 9.22 2.64 8.29
CA HIS A 61 10.33 3.15 9.11
C HIS A 61 10.48 4.66 8.98
N GLY A 62 10.40 5.21 7.76
CA GLY A 62 10.46 6.66 7.54
C GLY A 62 9.33 7.39 8.28
N MET A 63 8.11 6.87 8.20
CA MET A 63 6.96 7.42 8.90
C MET A 63 7.11 7.38 10.42
N LEU A 64 7.41 6.21 11.00
CA LEU A 64 7.63 6.04 12.44
C LEU A 64 8.78 6.90 12.97
N PHE A 65 9.84 7.10 12.15
CA PHE A 65 10.97 7.93 12.50
C PHE A 65 10.63 9.43 12.61
N THR A 66 9.66 9.92 11.86
CA THR A 66 9.20 11.32 11.92
C THR A 66 8.25 11.58 13.08
N MET A 67 7.66 10.53 13.68
CA MET A 67 6.79 10.64 14.85
C MET A 67 7.59 10.86 16.14
N SER A 68 6.93 11.38 17.18
CA SER A 68 7.61 11.86 18.39
C SER A 68 8.22 10.78 19.29
N ASN A 69 7.70 9.54 19.30
CA ASN A 69 8.16 8.48 20.20
C ASN A 69 9.36 7.70 19.65
N ARG A 70 10.53 8.32 19.65
CA ARG A 70 11.78 7.66 19.20
C ARG A 70 12.22 6.51 20.10
N LEU A 71 11.93 6.58 21.41
CA LEU A 71 12.26 5.49 22.34
C LEU A 71 11.43 4.23 22.01
N GLY A 72 10.13 4.38 21.78
CA GLY A 72 9.28 3.25 21.37
C GLY A 72 9.76 2.60 20.08
N HIS A 73 10.12 3.40 19.08
CA HIS A 73 10.68 2.89 17.83
C HIS A 73 12.02 2.17 18.04
N ALA A 74 12.92 2.73 18.87
CA ALA A 74 14.20 2.13 19.18
C ALA A 74 14.07 0.76 19.90
N LEU A 75 13.13 0.64 20.86
CA LEU A 75 12.85 -0.62 21.55
C LEU A 75 12.39 -1.73 20.59
N MET A 76 11.54 -1.39 19.61
CA MET A 76 11.12 -2.34 18.58
C MET A 76 12.28 -2.72 17.65
N LEU A 77 13.09 -1.75 17.24
CA LEU A 77 14.26 -1.98 16.38
C LEU A 77 15.31 -2.87 17.05
N GLU A 78 15.59 -2.65 18.33
CA GLU A 78 16.56 -3.45 19.07
C GLU A 78 16.20 -4.93 19.06
N SER A 79 15.00 -5.29 19.47
CA SER A 79 14.58 -6.68 19.52
C SER A 79 14.44 -7.32 18.13
N HIS A 80 13.98 -6.56 17.14
CA HIS A 80 13.97 -7.00 15.75
C HIS A 80 15.40 -7.27 15.22
N MET A 81 16.36 -6.40 15.53
CA MET A 81 17.75 -6.58 15.14
C MET A 81 18.39 -7.82 15.79
N ILE A 82 18.09 -8.09 17.05
CA ILE A 82 18.56 -9.29 17.76
C ILE A 82 18.09 -10.54 17.02
N GLU A 83 16.81 -10.65 16.71
CA GLU A 83 16.25 -11.81 16.01
C GLU A 83 16.76 -11.93 14.57
N ASN A 84 16.87 -10.81 13.84
CA ASN A 84 17.43 -10.81 12.49
C ASN A 84 18.91 -11.21 12.47
N ARG A 85 19.70 -10.80 13.46
CA ARG A 85 21.09 -11.21 13.57
C ARG A 85 21.22 -12.73 13.66
N GLU A 86 20.37 -13.38 14.46
CA GLU A 86 20.38 -14.84 14.58
C GLU A 86 20.00 -15.53 13.27
N ARG A 87 19.00 -15.01 12.56
CA ARG A 87 18.59 -15.54 11.24
C ARG A 87 19.68 -15.35 10.20
N LEU A 88 20.26 -14.15 10.12
CA LEU A 88 21.32 -13.84 9.18
C LEU A 88 22.59 -14.64 9.47
N GLN A 89 22.88 -14.98 10.73
CA GLN A 89 24.03 -15.84 11.03
C GLN A 89 23.93 -17.22 10.37
N LYS A 90 22.71 -17.78 10.30
CA LYS A 90 22.49 -19.05 9.59
C LYS A 90 22.71 -18.89 8.09
N VAL A 91 22.23 -17.81 7.50
CA VAL A 91 22.45 -17.48 6.08
C VAL A 91 23.94 -17.31 5.78
N TRP A 92 24.65 -16.53 6.59
CA TRP A 92 26.10 -16.31 6.40
C TRP A 92 26.91 -17.59 6.49
N ASN A 93 26.57 -18.51 7.40
CA ASN A 93 27.24 -19.80 7.49
C ASN A 93 27.09 -20.62 6.19
N GLU A 94 25.91 -20.62 5.57
CA GLU A 94 25.70 -21.33 4.29
C GLU A 94 26.37 -20.62 3.12
N VAL A 95 26.40 -19.28 3.10
CA VAL A 95 27.12 -18.49 2.09
C VAL A 95 28.65 -18.76 2.19
N GLU A 96 29.23 -18.77 3.39
CA GLU A 96 30.62 -19.08 3.59
C GLU A 96 30.99 -20.51 3.14
N LYS A 97 30.12 -21.46 3.44
CA LYS A 97 30.29 -22.87 3.00
C LYS A 97 30.27 -22.98 1.48
N ALA A 98 29.32 -22.32 0.82
CA ALA A 98 29.24 -22.27 -0.64
C ALA A 98 30.47 -21.57 -1.24
N GLY A 99 30.92 -20.46 -0.62
CA GLY A 99 32.15 -19.75 -1.01
C GLY A 99 33.39 -20.64 -0.99
N LYS A 100 33.62 -21.34 0.11
CA LYS A 100 34.73 -22.30 0.25
C LYS A 100 34.70 -23.41 -0.81
N GLN A 101 33.49 -23.92 -1.15
CA GLN A 101 33.31 -24.92 -2.20
C GLN A 101 33.65 -24.35 -3.59
N LEU A 102 33.28 -23.10 -3.86
CA LEU A 102 33.59 -22.42 -5.12
C LEU A 102 35.07 -22.14 -5.28
N GLU A 103 35.73 -21.68 -4.23
CA GLU A 103 37.19 -21.42 -4.23
C GLU A 103 38.01 -22.70 -4.43
N ALA A 104 37.55 -23.79 -3.82
CA ALA A 104 38.23 -25.10 -3.95
C ALA A 104 37.90 -25.81 -5.28
N SER A 105 36.98 -25.30 -6.10
CA SER A 105 36.53 -25.95 -7.32
C SER A 105 37.58 -25.95 -8.41
N GLY A 106 38.06 -27.15 -8.80
CA GLY A 106 38.92 -27.39 -9.96
C GLY A 106 38.15 -27.70 -11.25
N LEU A 107 38.88 -28.04 -12.33
CA LEU A 107 38.32 -28.42 -13.62
C LEU A 107 37.35 -29.64 -13.51
N GLY A 108 37.66 -30.60 -12.60
CA GLY A 108 36.84 -31.78 -12.38
C GLY A 108 35.47 -31.47 -11.73
N ASP A 109 35.39 -30.45 -10.87
CA ASP A 109 34.16 -30.07 -10.19
C ASP A 109 33.16 -29.37 -11.09
N LYS A 110 33.63 -28.76 -12.19
CA LYS A 110 32.75 -28.23 -13.26
C LYS A 110 31.99 -29.34 -13.99
N LEU A 111 32.61 -30.50 -14.18
CA LEU A 111 32.02 -31.67 -14.83
C LEU A 111 31.06 -32.41 -13.88
N ASN A 112 31.32 -32.42 -12.57
CA ASN A 112 30.51 -33.13 -11.59
C ASN A 112 29.33 -32.32 -11.00
N GLY A 113 29.06 -31.09 -11.48
CA GLY A 113 27.93 -30.26 -11.04
C GLY A 113 28.09 -29.61 -9.65
N ARG A 114 29.17 -29.88 -8.89
CA ARG A 114 29.40 -29.30 -7.55
C ARG A 114 29.51 -27.79 -7.56
N SER A 115 30.20 -27.24 -8.55
CA SER A 115 30.29 -25.79 -8.73
C SER A 115 28.91 -25.15 -9.05
N LYS A 116 28.06 -25.86 -9.78
CA LYS A 116 26.69 -25.40 -10.07
C LYS A 116 25.83 -25.39 -8.79
N ALA A 117 25.87 -26.46 -8.01
CA ALA A 117 25.13 -26.56 -6.75
C ALA A 117 25.56 -25.46 -5.74
N ALA A 118 26.85 -25.16 -5.63
CA ALA A 118 27.33 -24.10 -4.77
C ALA A 118 26.88 -22.69 -5.24
N ARG A 119 26.82 -22.44 -6.55
CA ARG A 119 26.25 -21.18 -7.11
C ARG A 119 24.77 -21.06 -6.81
N GLU A 120 24.02 -22.15 -6.98
CA GLU A 120 22.58 -22.20 -6.66
C GLU A 120 22.34 -21.92 -5.16
N ALA A 121 23.18 -22.46 -4.26
CA ALA A 121 23.11 -22.18 -2.84
C ALA A 121 23.29 -20.67 -2.55
N VAL A 122 24.30 -20.00 -3.15
CA VAL A 122 24.46 -18.54 -3.01
C VAL A 122 23.22 -17.78 -3.46
N VAL A 123 22.60 -18.17 -4.59
CA VAL A 123 21.39 -17.52 -5.08
C VAL A 123 20.20 -17.75 -4.13
N GLN A 124 20.06 -18.96 -3.56
CA GLN A 124 19.02 -19.26 -2.59
C GLN A 124 19.17 -18.42 -1.31
N GLU A 125 20.38 -18.32 -0.78
CA GLU A 125 20.63 -17.51 0.41
C GLU A 125 20.41 -16.01 0.14
N ALA A 126 20.79 -15.50 -1.05
CA ALA A 126 20.50 -14.13 -1.46
C ALA A 126 18.98 -13.86 -1.50
N ARG A 127 18.18 -14.82 -1.98
CA ARG A 127 16.71 -14.71 -1.96
C ARG A 127 16.15 -14.63 -0.54
N LYS A 128 16.65 -15.46 0.38
CA LYS A 128 16.25 -15.40 1.80
C LYS A 128 16.49 -14.01 2.40
N ILE A 129 17.66 -13.40 2.12
CA ILE A 129 17.98 -12.03 2.57
C ILE A 129 16.98 -11.03 1.98
N GLN A 130 16.66 -11.14 0.69
CA GLN A 130 15.68 -10.27 0.04
C GLN A 130 14.27 -10.45 0.63
N GLU A 131 13.85 -11.68 0.87
CA GLU A 131 12.56 -11.99 1.51
C GLU A 131 12.46 -11.37 2.91
N MET A 132 13.53 -11.50 3.73
CA MET A 132 13.58 -10.86 5.05
C MET A 132 13.44 -9.34 4.97
N ALA A 133 14.03 -8.70 3.95
CA ALA A 133 13.94 -7.25 3.75
C ALA A 133 12.59 -6.76 3.23
N ASN A 134 11.77 -7.65 2.65
CA ASN A 134 10.49 -7.30 2.02
C ASN A 134 9.26 -7.54 2.92
N THR A 135 9.46 -7.83 4.21
CA THR A 135 8.37 -7.99 5.17
C THR A 135 8.04 -6.70 5.90
N CYS A 136 6.77 -6.53 6.31
CA CYS A 136 6.35 -5.37 7.11
C CYS A 136 5.02 -5.65 7.81
N VAL A 137 5.00 -5.57 9.14
CA VAL A 137 3.78 -5.79 9.93
C VAL A 137 2.69 -4.76 9.65
N MET A 138 3.06 -3.50 9.35
CA MET A 138 2.08 -2.46 9.01
C MET A 138 1.46 -2.69 7.64
N CYS A 139 2.27 -3.03 6.63
CA CYS A 139 1.74 -3.34 5.29
C CYS A 139 0.71 -4.47 5.35
N GLU A 140 0.99 -5.54 6.08
CA GLU A 140 0.04 -6.66 6.24
C GLU A 140 -1.25 -6.22 6.91
N THR A 141 -1.16 -5.48 8.02
CA THR A 141 -2.36 -5.00 8.71
C THR A 141 -3.17 -4.04 7.85
N ILE A 142 -2.52 -3.17 7.07
CA ILE A 142 -3.19 -2.26 6.12
C ILE A 142 -3.90 -3.07 5.05
N GLU A 143 -3.22 -4.05 4.44
CA GLU A 143 -3.81 -4.93 3.43
C GLU A 143 -5.03 -5.67 3.95
N ASP A 144 -4.93 -6.31 5.13
CA ASP A 144 -6.05 -7.01 5.79
C ASP A 144 -7.25 -6.09 6.05
N ASN A 145 -6.99 -4.84 6.43
CA ASN A 145 -8.05 -3.85 6.64
C ASN A 145 -8.67 -3.41 5.30
N MET A 146 -7.84 -3.16 4.28
CA MET A 146 -8.33 -2.76 2.96
C MET A 146 -9.19 -3.84 2.33
N GLN A 147 -8.82 -5.12 2.44
CA GLN A 147 -9.66 -6.23 1.99
C GLN A 147 -11.03 -6.21 2.66
N ARG A 148 -11.10 -6.01 3.98
CA ARG A 148 -12.38 -5.89 4.70
C ARG A 148 -13.19 -4.68 4.23
N TYR A 149 -12.55 -3.54 3.97
CA TYR A 149 -13.25 -2.37 3.43
C TYR A 149 -13.80 -2.60 2.03
N LEU A 150 -13.06 -3.28 1.16
CA LEU A 150 -13.52 -3.62 -0.18
C LEU A 150 -14.76 -4.53 -0.15
N HIS A 151 -14.75 -5.58 0.69
CA HIS A 151 -15.93 -6.42 0.88
C HIS A 151 -17.12 -5.64 1.47
N THR A 152 -16.86 -4.77 2.44
CA THR A 152 -17.92 -3.94 3.05
C THR A 152 -18.44 -2.88 2.07
N PHE A 153 -17.60 -2.37 1.17
CA PHE A 153 -18.02 -1.49 0.09
C PHE A 153 -19.11 -2.16 -0.76
N PHE A 154 -18.91 -3.41 -1.16
CA PHE A 154 -19.94 -4.13 -1.95
C PHE A 154 -21.19 -4.44 -1.16
N HIS A 155 -21.08 -4.65 0.16
CA HIS A 155 -22.27 -4.74 1.00
C HIS A 155 -23.09 -3.45 0.96
N LEU A 156 -22.43 -2.29 1.10
CA LEU A 156 -23.10 -0.98 1.00
C LEU A 156 -23.61 -0.71 -0.42
N TYR A 157 -22.81 -0.94 -1.45
CA TYR A 157 -23.18 -0.75 -2.84
C TYR A 157 -24.48 -1.49 -3.22
N LYS A 158 -24.66 -2.72 -2.71
CA LYS A 158 -25.86 -3.55 -2.97
C LYS A 158 -27.06 -3.19 -2.12
N ASN A 159 -26.87 -2.79 -0.87
CA ASN A 159 -27.94 -2.72 0.11
C ASN A 159 -28.27 -1.28 0.58
N ASP A 160 -27.46 -0.29 0.22
CA ASP A 160 -27.63 1.10 0.60
C ASP A 160 -27.68 2.01 -0.64
N GLY A 161 -28.90 2.35 -1.08
CA GLY A 161 -29.10 3.16 -2.28
C GLY A 161 -28.59 4.60 -2.14
N GLU A 162 -28.45 5.12 -0.92
CA GLU A 162 -27.83 6.43 -0.69
C GLU A 162 -26.32 6.37 -0.90
N PHE A 163 -25.68 5.33 -0.37
CA PHE A 163 -24.26 5.09 -0.61
C PHE A 163 -23.94 4.88 -2.09
N HIS A 164 -24.75 4.04 -2.77
CA HIS A 164 -24.59 3.77 -4.20
C HIS A 164 -24.63 5.08 -5.02
N ARG A 165 -25.65 5.92 -4.78
CA ARG A 165 -25.75 7.22 -5.43
C ARG A 165 -24.56 8.12 -5.10
N LYS A 166 -24.17 8.24 -3.81
CA LYS A 166 -23.04 9.07 -3.38
C LYS A 166 -21.72 8.62 -4.03
N PHE A 167 -21.52 7.32 -4.20
CA PHE A 167 -20.36 6.79 -4.91
C PHE A 167 -20.33 7.21 -6.38
N LEU A 168 -21.45 7.10 -7.08
CA LEU A 168 -21.55 7.47 -8.50
C LEU A 168 -21.47 8.99 -8.75
N GLU A 169 -21.86 9.80 -7.80
CA GLU A 169 -21.69 11.27 -7.82
C GLU A 169 -20.26 11.71 -7.41
N GLY A 170 -19.43 10.79 -6.97
CA GLY A 170 -18.07 11.06 -6.47
C GLY A 170 -17.03 11.29 -7.55
N LYS A 171 -15.78 11.35 -7.13
CA LYS A 171 -14.62 11.60 -8.00
C LYS A 171 -13.94 10.31 -8.49
N GLY A 172 -14.59 9.17 -8.33
CA GLY A 172 -14.04 7.86 -8.68
C GLY A 172 -12.94 7.41 -7.73
N LEU A 173 -12.00 6.63 -8.25
CA LEU A 173 -10.89 6.05 -7.50
C LEU A 173 -9.57 6.33 -8.22
N CYS A 174 -8.45 6.15 -7.53
CA CYS A 174 -7.15 6.08 -8.20
C CYS A 174 -7.00 4.77 -8.99
N ILE A 175 -6.13 4.76 -10.00
CA ILE A 175 -5.94 3.57 -10.87
C ILE A 175 -5.65 2.28 -10.06
N PRO A 176 -4.74 2.27 -9.06
CA PRO A 176 -4.51 1.08 -8.24
C PRO A 176 -5.78 0.56 -7.54
N HIS A 177 -6.51 1.44 -6.86
CA HIS A 177 -7.72 1.05 -6.14
C HIS A 177 -8.89 0.68 -7.07
N THR A 178 -8.97 1.25 -8.27
CA THR A 178 -9.93 0.80 -9.29
C THR A 178 -9.69 -0.66 -9.65
N GLY A 179 -8.42 -1.06 -9.84
CA GLY A 179 -8.05 -2.46 -10.11
C GLY A 179 -8.44 -3.38 -8.95
N GLN A 180 -8.06 -3.05 -7.73
CA GLN A 180 -8.40 -3.84 -6.54
C GLN A 180 -9.91 -3.99 -6.34
N LEU A 181 -10.66 -2.89 -6.53
CA LEU A 181 -12.13 -2.95 -6.39
C LEU A 181 -12.77 -3.83 -7.46
N MET A 182 -12.24 -3.83 -8.69
CA MET A 182 -12.73 -4.71 -9.77
C MET A 182 -12.47 -6.19 -9.49
N GLU A 183 -11.32 -6.54 -8.90
CA GLU A 183 -11.00 -7.91 -8.49
C GLU A 183 -12.00 -8.42 -7.46
N VAL A 184 -12.23 -7.66 -6.39
CA VAL A 184 -13.21 -8.03 -5.35
C VAL A 184 -14.64 -8.01 -5.88
N ALA A 185 -14.98 -7.12 -6.83
CA ALA A 185 -16.28 -7.13 -7.49
C ALA A 185 -16.59 -8.48 -8.16
N ALA A 186 -15.59 -9.08 -8.81
CA ALA A 186 -15.75 -10.35 -9.49
C ALA A 186 -16.02 -11.52 -8.52
N GLU A 187 -15.61 -11.38 -7.25
CA GLU A 187 -15.86 -12.37 -6.19
C GLU A 187 -17.22 -12.14 -5.48
N GLU A 188 -17.58 -10.88 -5.23
CA GLU A 188 -18.71 -10.49 -4.40
C GLU A 188 -20.04 -10.34 -5.16
N LEU A 189 -19.99 -10.09 -6.47
CA LEU A 189 -21.17 -9.77 -7.27
C LEU A 189 -21.57 -10.93 -8.18
N ASN A 190 -22.88 -11.17 -8.32
CA ASN A 190 -23.36 -12.08 -9.35
C ASN A 190 -23.16 -11.47 -10.75
N THR A 191 -23.31 -12.29 -11.80
CA THR A 191 -23.03 -11.90 -13.20
C THR A 191 -23.73 -10.62 -13.63
N ARG A 192 -25.00 -10.42 -13.24
CA ARG A 192 -25.79 -9.23 -13.60
C ARG A 192 -25.32 -8.00 -12.83
N GLU A 193 -25.13 -8.14 -11.52
CA GLU A 193 -24.63 -7.06 -10.64
C GLU A 193 -23.23 -6.64 -11.07
N LEU A 194 -22.34 -7.59 -11.38
CA LEU A 194 -21.00 -7.30 -11.89
C LEU A 194 -21.06 -6.53 -13.20
N GLY A 195 -21.92 -6.96 -14.14
CA GLY A 195 -22.11 -6.28 -15.42
C GLY A 195 -22.57 -4.82 -15.25
N GLN A 196 -23.48 -4.56 -14.31
CA GLN A 196 -23.92 -3.20 -13.97
C GLN A 196 -22.79 -2.39 -13.34
N PHE A 197 -22.14 -2.94 -12.30
CA PHE A 197 -21.07 -2.28 -11.58
C PHE A 197 -19.92 -1.84 -12.50
N VAL A 198 -19.42 -2.72 -13.38
CA VAL A 198 -18.29 -2.37 -14.25
C VAL A 198 -18.64 -1.30 -15.28
N GLN A 199 -19.90 -1.23 -15.73
CA GLN A 199 -20.36 -0.16 -16.62
C GLN A 199 -20.44 1.18 -15.87
N GLU A 200 -21.01 1.20 -14.67
CA GLU A 200 -21.09 2.39 -13.82
C GLU A 200 -19.70 2.89 -13.44
N LEU A 201 -18.81 1.99 -12.99
CA LEU A 201 -17.43 2.32 -12.65
C LEU A 201 -16.67 2.87 -13.85
N ALA A 202 -16.77 2.22 -15.03
CA ALA A 202 -16.09 2.67 -16.22
C ALA A 202 -16.54 4.06 -16.69
N LYS A 203 -17.84 4.39 -16.53
CA LYS A 203 -18.36 5.73 -16.80
C LYS A 203 -17.77 6.74 -15.82
N LEU A 204 -17.88 6.47 -14.51
CA LEU A 204 -17.36 7.32 -13.43
C LEU A 204 -15.86 7.62 -13.62
N GLU A 205 -15.06 6.59 -13.90
CA GLU A 205 -13.61 6.75 -14.06
C GLU A 205 -13.24 7.55 -15.31
N ARG A 206 -13.91 7.36 -16.45
CA ARG A 206 -13.68 8.18 -17.65
C ARG A 206 -13.97 9.65 -17.41
N GLU A 207 -15.15 9.97 -16.84
CA GLU A 207 -15.55 11.35 -16.55
C GLU A 207 -14.52 12.03 -15.61
N ASN A 208 -14.02 11.32 -14.63
CA ASN A 208 -13.03 11.86 -13.70
C ASN A 208 -11.61 11.92 -14.27
N LEU A 209 -11.20 11.01 -15.14
CA LEU A 209 -9.94 11.11 -15.86
C LEU A 209 -9.95 12.30 -16.82
N ASP A 210 -11.05 12.54 -17.53
CA ASP A 210 -11.20 13.70 -18.43
C ASP A 210 -11.11 14.99 -17.61
N ARG A 211 -11.79 15.07 -16.46
CA ARG A 211 -11.71 16.22 -15.54
C ARG A 211 -10.28 16.51 -15.10
N ILE A 212 -9.55 15.49 -14.65
CA ILE A 212 -8.14 15.62 -14.23
C ILE A 212 -7.26 16.04 -15.39
N GLN A 213 -7.48 15.48 -16.58
CA GLN A 213 -6.73 15.83 -17.79
C GLN A 213 -6.96 17.29 -18.19
N GLU A 214 -8.18 17.79 -18.10
CA GLU A 214 -8.51 19.18 -18.35
C GLU A 214 -7.82 20.13 -17.36
N ASP A 215 -7.86 19.79 -16.07
CA ASP A 215 -7.26 20.60 -15.00
C ASP A 215 -5.74 20.67 -15.14
N ILE A 216 -5.05 19.57 -15.41
CA ILE A 216 -3.59 19.59 -15.61
C ILE A 216 -3.20 20.31 -16.89
N SER A 217 -4.01 20.20 -17.97
CA SER A 217 -3.80 20.94 -19.20
C SER A 217 -3.96 22.44 -18.98
N TRP A 218 -4.93 22.86 -18.15
CA TRP A 218 -5.12 24.25 -17.82
C TRP A 218 -3.99 24.77 -16.92
N PHE A 219 -3.54 23.99 -15.95
CA PHE A 219 -2.36 24.32 -15.13
C PHE A 219 -1.16 24.65 -16.01
N ILE A 220 -0.85 23.81 -17.01
CA ILE A 220 0.26 24.02 -17.95
C ILE A 220 0.07 25.32 -18.75
N LYS A 221 -1.15 25.58 -19.26
CA LYS A 221 -1.46 26.81 -20.02
C LYS A 221 -1.25 28.09 -19.20
N LYS A 222 -1.42 28.05 -17.86
CA LYS A 222 -1.21 29.21 -17.01
C LYS A 222 0.22 29.75 -17.00
N PHE A 223 1.20 28.97 -17.45
CA PHE A 223 2.59 29.42 -17.63
C PHE A 223 2.87 30.06 -18.99
N ASP A 224 1.88 30.12 -19.88
CA ASP A 224 1.92 30.89 -21.11
C ASP A 224 1.43 32.31 -20.84
N TYR A 225 2.21 33.36 -21.24
CA TYR A 225 1.90 34.75 -21.02
C TYR A 225 0.50 35.17 -21.52
N ARG A 226 -0.05 34.47 -22.52
CA ARG A 226 -1.39 34.72 -23.05
C ARG A 226 -2.50 34.40 -22.07
N PHE A 227 -2.26 33.50 -21.12
CA PHE A 227 -3.22 33.02 -20.14
C PHE A 227 -2.88 33.43 -18.71
N GLU A 228 -1.81 34.18 -18.48
CA GLU A 228 -1.31 34.56 -17.16
C GLU A 228 -2.40 35.26 -16.30
N LYS A 229 -3.21 36.13 -16.94
CA LYS A 229 -4.27 36.90 -16.27
C LYS A 229 -5.60 36.17 -16.13
N GLU A 230 -5.75 35.01 -16.79
CA GLU A 230 -6.95 34.17 -16.68
C GLU A 230 -7.08 33.57 -15.26
N ASP A 231 -8.29 33.21 -14.87
CA ASP A 231 -8.52 32.50 -13.60
C ASP A 231 -7.87 31.11 -13.62
N TRP A 232 -7.36 30.67 -12.46
CA TRP A 232 -6.77 29.33 -12.31
C TRP A 232 -7.79 28.20 -12.42
N ARG A 233 -9.08 28.50 -12.25
CA ARG A 233 -10.14 27.49 -12.15
C ARG A 233 -9.79 26.47 -11.05
N ASN A 234 -9.99 25.19 -11.31
CA ASN A 234 -9.66 24.09 -10.38
C ASN A 234 -8.25 23.50 -10.61
N SER A 235 -7.34 24.26 -11.24
CA SER A 235 -6.07 23.67 -11.68
C SER A 235 -4.89 23.87 -10.71
N LYS A 236 -5.04 24.62 -9.63
CA LYS A 236 -3.90 24.95 -8.73
C LYS A 236 -3.23 23.73 -8.12
N ASP A 237 -4.01 22.71 -7.81
CA ASP A 237 -3.59 21.42 -7.24
C ASP A 237 -3.65 20.28 -8.26
N ALA A 238 -3.71 20.60 -9.56
CA ALA A 238 -3.87 19.60 -10.62
C ALA A 238 -2.68 18.63 -10.70
N VAL A 239 -1.47 19.06 -10.33
CA VAL A 239 -0.28 18.21 -10.34
C VAL A 239 -0.42 17.12 -9.28
N GLU A 240 -0.75 17.48 -8.06
CA GLU A 240 -0.96 16.55 -6.94
C GLU A 240 -2.09 15.58 -7.25
N ARG A 241 -3.25 16.09 -7.72
CA ARG A 241 -4.39 15.24 -8.09
C ARG A 241 -4.07 14.27 -9.21
N THR A 242 -3.30 14.70 -10.22
CA THR A 242 -2.86 13.82 -11.32
C THR A 242 -1.95 12.70 -10.82
N VAL A 243 -0.96 13.01 -9.96
CA VAL A 243 -0.10 12.01 -9.34
C VAL A 243 -0.94 11.02 -8.52
N ASN A 244 -1.81 11.54 -7.65
CA ASN A 244 -2.63 10.73 -6.76
C ASN A 244 -3.64 9.86 -7.53
N LYS A 245 -4.23 10.36 -8.64
CA LYS A 245 -5.11 9.57 -9.51
C LYS A 245 -4.38 8.40 -10.14
N THR A 246 -3.13 8.59 -10.55
CA THR A 246 -2.37 7.56 -11.27
C THR A 246 -1.69 6.53 -10.36
N ARG A 247 -1.34 6.89 -9.12
CA ARG A 247 -0.50 6.06 -8.24
C ARG A 247 -1.07 5.77 -6.86
N GLY A 248 -2.25 6.30 -6.54
CA GLY A 248 -2.74 6.38 -5.16
C GLY A 248 -2.18 7.63 -4.47
N TRP A 249 -2.77 7.99 -3.34
CA TRP A 249 -2.33 9.17 -2.61
C TRP A 249 -0.88 9.03 -2.14
N CYS A 250 -0.07 10.05 -2.45
CA CYS A 250 1.33 10.12 -2.01
C CYS A 250 1.86 11.56 -1.88
N VAL A 251 1.13 12.58 -2.37
CA VAL A 251 1.54 14.00 -2.34
C VAL A 251 0.34 14.92 -2.11
N GLY A 252 0.63 16.14 -1.67
CA GLY A 252 -0.37 17.18 -1.46
C GLY A 252 -1.10 17.06 -0.13
N LYS A 253 -2.33 17.58 -0.09
CA LYS A 253 -3.18 17.55 1.09
C LYS A 253 -3.45 16.11 1.53
N GLU A 254 -3.40 15.86 2.85
CA GLU A 254 -3.73 14.55 3.43
C GLU A 254 -5.19 14.18 3.12
N PRO A 255 -5.47 12.94 2.71
CA PRO A 255 -6.84 12.47 2.63
C PRO A 255 -7.52 12.55 4.00
N ASN A 256 -8.79 12.84 4.01
CA ASN A 256 -9.62 13.02 5.20
C ASN A 256 -9.37 14.31 6.01
N GLU A 257 -8.53 15.23 5.57
CA GLU A 257 -8.48 16.61 6.04
C GLU A 257 -9.42 17.51 5.20
#